data_9f295d54288e6347e28b70b00fd269b8
#
_entry.id   9f295d54288e6347e28b70b00fd269b8
#
_cell.length_a   1.000
_cell.length_b   1.000
_cell.length_c   1.000
_cell.angle_alpha   90.00
_cell.angle_beta   90.00
_cell.angle_gamma   90.00
#
_symmetry.space_group_name_H-M   'P 1'
#
loop_
_entity.id
_entity.type
_entity.pdbx_description
1 polymer ?
#
loop_
_entity_poly.entity_id
_entity_poly.type
_entity_poly.pdbx_seq_one_letter_code
_entity_poly.pdbx_strand_id
1 'polypeptide(L)'
;MTMSENITYSDKGKLYENSFLQYKIPSRMDIGHINVEFESSYENAGPFGAKSIGEVVINTPLPAITDALSHAAGKRFYELPITPDQIAMAGVKDN
;
A
#
# COMPACT_ATOMS: atom_id res chain seq x y z
N MET A 1 4.23 -0.09 2.30
CA MET A 1 4.66 1.18 1.66
C MET A 1 3.58 2.25 1.65
N THR A 2 2.35 1.93 1.33
CA THR A 2 1.31 2.98 1.25
C THR A 2 0.98 3.60 2.60
N MET A 3 0.79 2.79 3.64
CA MET A 3 0.37 3.25 4.97
C MET A 3 1.32 2.86 6.10
N SER A 4 2.22 1.94 5.83
CA SER A 4 3.24 1.47 6.77
C SER A 4 4.48 1.09 5.98
N GLU A 5 5.24 0.09 6.41
CA GLU A 5 6.39 -0.44 5.66
C GLU A 5 7.35 0.66 5.19
N ASN A 6 7.92 1.37 6.15
CA ASN A 6 8.85 2.46 5.88
C ASN A 6 10.22 2.14 6.47
N ILE A 7 11.26 2.49 5.73
CA ILE A 7 12.65 2.32 6.16
C ILE A 7 13.27 3.70 6.35
N THR A 8 13.87 3.90 7.52
CA THR A 8 14.54 5.15 7.83
C THR A 8 15.97 4.88 8.31
N TYR A 9 16.83 5.87 8.18
CA TYR A 9 18.24 5.76 8.53
C TYR A 9 18.65 6.89 9.47
N SER A 10 19.61 6.58 10.36
CA SER A 10 20.24 7.60 11.19
C SER A 10 21.16 8.49 10.33
N ASP A 11 21.63 9.60 10.92
CA ASP A 11 22.58 10.49 10.26
C ASP A 11 23.88 9.76 9.87
N LYS A 12 24.17 8.65 10.55
CA LYS A 12 25.37 7.83 10.27
C LYS A 12 25.06 6.67 9.31
N GLY A 13 23.87 6.62 8.74
CA GLY A 13 23.46 5.60 7.80
C GLY A 13 23.02 4.28 8.41
N LYS A 14 22.80 4.24 9.72
CA LYS A 14 22.33 3.03 10.40
C LYS A 14 20.82 2.86 10.19
N LEU A 15 20.42 1.64 9.83
CA LEU A 15 19.01 1.29 9.61
C LEU A 15 18.26 1.23 10.96
N TYR A 16 17.20 2.01 11.08
CA TYR A 16 16.35 1.98 12.28
C TYR A 16 15.43 0.76 12.29
N GLU A 17 14.80 0.44 11.17
CA GLU A 17 13.88 -0.69 11.04
C GLU A 17 14.65 -1.96 10.66
N ASN A 18 15.45 -2.45 11.61
CA ASN A 18 16.32 -3.61 11.38
C ASN A 18 15.71 -4.94 11.84
N SER A 19 14.46 -4.94 12.26
CA SER A 19 13.73 -6.15 12.65
C SER A 19 12.24 -5.92 12.42
N PHE A 20 11.44 -6.99 12.51
CA PHE A 20 9.98 -6.89 12.36
C PHE A 20 9.31 -6.21 13.56
N LEU A 21 10.04 -5.93 14.63
CA LEU A 21 9.52 -5.08 15.69
C LEU A 21 9.41 -3.63 15.25
N GLN A 22 10.36 -3.16 14.46
CA GLN A 22 10.41 -1.78 13.96
C GLN A 22 9.84 -1.64 12.55
N TYR A 23 10.09 -2.62 11.68
CA TYR A 23 9.53 -2.62 10.32
C TYR A 23 8.11 -3.19 10.36
N LYS A 24 7.14 -2.32 10.17
CA LYS A 24 5.72 -2.68 10.36
C LYS A 24 5.10 -3.15 9.06
N ILE A 25 4.81 -4.45 9.01
CA ILE A 25 4.07 -5.08 7.92
C ILE A 25 2.62 -5.25 8.40
N PRO A 26 1.62 -4.90 7.58
CA PRO A 26 0.23 -5.12 7.95
C PRO A 26 -0.04 -6.59 8.25
N SER A 27 -0.67 -6.86 9.39
CA SER A 27 -1.08 -8.21 9.75
C SER A 27 -2.51 -8.47 9.27
N ARG A 28 -2.96 -9.71 9.42
CA ARG A 28 -4.34 -10.08 9.08
C ARG A 28 -5.36 -9.25 9.86
N MET A 29 -5.01 -8.85 11.08
CA MET A 29 -5.89 -8.02 11.92
C MET A 29 -6.00 -6.58 11.42
N ASP A 30 -5.00 -6.11 10.69
CA ASP A 30 -4.99 -4.74 10.14
C ASP A 30 -5.79 -4.63 8.84
N ILE A 31 -6.02 -5.76 8.17
CA ILE A 31 -6.70 -5.82 6.88
C ILE A 31 -8.06 -6.48 7.10
N GLY A 32 -9.10 -5.79 6.68
CA GLY A 32 -10.46 -6.30 6.79
C GLY A 32 -10.77 -7.38 5.76
N HIS A 33 -12.03 -7.58 5.50
CA HIS A 33 -12.48 -8.55 4.51
C HIS A 33 -12.03 -8.17 3.11
N ILE A 34 -11.49 -9.14 2.37
CA ILE A 34 -11.05 -8.94 0.98
C ILE A 34 -11.97 -9.75 0.07
N ASN A 35 -12.65 -9.06 -0.84
CA ASN A 35 -13.43 -9.70 -1.90
C ASN A 35 -12.50 -9.94 -3.08
N VAL A 36 -12.49 -11.18 -3.58
CA VAL A 36 -11.63 -11.57 -4.70
C VAL A 36 -12.49 -12.00 -5.88
N GLU A 37 -12.24 -11.40 -7.02
CA GLU A 37 -12.88 -11.77 -8.28
C GLU A 37 -11.80 -12.02 -9.33
N PHE A 38 -12.07 -13.00 -10.20
CA PHE A 38 -11.14 -13.37 -11.25
C PHE A 38 -11.79 -13.12 -12.62
N GLU A 39 -11.04 -12.47 -13.50
CA GLU A 39 -11.41 -12.35 -14.90
C GLU A 39 -10.58 -13.34 -15.70
N SER A 40 -11.24 -14.17 -16.50
CA SER A 40 -10.56 -15.17 -17.33
C SER A 40 -10.07 -14.55 -18.62
N SER A 41 -8.83 -14.83 -18.98
CA SER A 41 -8.26 -14.46 -20.27
C SER A 41 -7.31 -15.57 -20.73
N TYR A 42 -6.97 -15.57 -22.01
CA TYR A 42 -6.15 -16.62 -22.59
C TYR A 42 -4.91 -16.02 -23.27
N GLU A 43 -3.75 -16.58 -22.96
CA GLU A 43 -2.48 -16.16 -23.59
C GLU A 43 -2.00 -17.24 -24.54
N ASN A 44 -1.92 -16.91 -25.84
CA ASN A 44 -1.52 -17.87 -26.88
C ASN A 44 -0.12 -18.45 -26.66
N ALA A 45 0.79 -17.68 -26.09
CA ALA A 45 2.17 -18.11 -25.85
C ALA A 45 2.33 -18.90 -24.56
N GLY A 46 1.33 -18.91 -23.69
CA GLY A 46 1.40 -19.59 -22.39
C GLY A 46 0.88 -21.02 -22.42
N PRO A 47 1.37 -21.90 -21.55
CA PRO A 47 0.89 -23.26 -21.46
C PRO A 47 -0.57 -23.28 -21.00
N PHE A 48 -1.42 -23.91 -21.79
CA PHE A 48 -2.88 -23.96 -21.55
C PHE A 48 -3.53 -22.58 -21.41
N GLY A 49 -2.92 -21.54 -22.00
CA GLY A 49 -3.41 -20.18 -21.91
C GLY A 49 -3.01 -19.44 -20.65
N ALA A 50 -2.14 -20.02 -19.85
CA ALA A 50 -1.74 -19.43 -18.58
C ALA A 50 -0.86 -18.20 -18.78
N LYS A 51 -1.00 -17.25 -17.83
CA LYS A 51 -0.18 -16.05 -17.75
C LYS A 51 0.63 -16.07 -16.46
N SER A 52 1.83 -15.50 -16.50
CA SER A 52 2.59 -15.31 -15.28
C SER A 52 2.01 -14.16 -14.45
N ILE A 53 2.26 -14.19 -13.16
CA ILE A 53 1.88 -13.12 -12.25
C ILE A 53 3.13 -12.70 -11.44
N GLY A 54 3.31 -11.41 -11.29
CA GLY A 54 4.53 -10.91 -10.64
C GLY A 54 4.32 -9.48 -10.14
N GLU A 55 5.09 -8.56 -10.67
CA GLU A 55 5.09 -7.17 -10.20
C GLU A 55 3.72 -6.49 -10.24
N VAL A 56 2.82 -6.94 -11.08
CA VAL A 56 1.48 -6.36 -11.19
C VAL A 56 0.75 -6.36 -9.85
N VAL A 57 1.04 -7.32 -8.98
CA VAL A 57 0.37 -7.42 -7.68
C VAL A 57 0.87 -6.39 -6.67
N ILE A 58 2.04 -5.81 -6.90
CA ILE A 58 2.60 -4.79 -5.99
C ILE A 58 2.43 -3.38 -6.53
N ASN A 59 2.06 -3.21 -7.79
CA ASN A 59 1.91 -1.90 -8.41
C ASN A 59 0.54 -1.29 -8.21
N THR A 60 -0.48 -2.09 -7.95
CA THR A 60 -1.87 -1.63 -7.90
C THR A 60 -2.36 -1.18 -6.53
N PRO A 61 -1.91 -1.74 -5.40
CA PRO A 61 -2.44 -1.32 -4.09
C PRO A 61 -2.17 0.14 -3.75
N LEU A 62 -1.00 0.65 -4.09
CA LEU A 62 -0.61 2.02 -3.73
C LEU A 62 -1.55 3.07 -4.34
N PRO A 63 -1.77 3.11 -5.66
CA PRO A 63 -2.71 4.09 -6.23
C PRO A 63 -4.15 3.84 -5.78
N ALA A 64 -4.57 2.59 -5.62
CA ALA A 64 -5.93 2.28 -5.19
C ALA A 64 -6.20 2.80 -3.78
N ILE A 65 -5.30 2.56 -2.84
CA ILE A 65 -5.44 3.02 -1.46
C ILE A 65 -5.33 4.54 -1.39
N THR A 66 -4.40 5.12 -2.13
CA THR A 66 -4.22 6.58 -2.16
C THR A 66 -5.45 7.28 -2.68
N ASP A 67 -6.08 6.77 -3.74
CA ASP A 67 -7.33 7.31 -4.26
C ASP A 67 -8.48 7.17 -3.27
N ALA A 68 -8.58 6.02 -2.62
CA ALA A 68 -9.62 5.79 -1.62
C ALA A 68 -9.49 6.75 -0.44
N LEU A 69 -8.27 6.95 0.06
CA LEU A 69 -8.01 7.89 1.14
C LEU A 69 -8.27 9.33 0.73
N SER A 70 -7.89 9.69 -0.48
CA SER A 70 -8.13 11.03 -1.02
C SER A 70 -9.61 11.32 -1.15
N HIS A 71 -10.38 10.33 -1.60
CA HIS A 71 -11.83 10.45 -1.71
C HIS A 71 -12.48 10.60 -0.33
N ALA A 72 -12.05 9.79 0.63
CA ALA A 72 -12.60 9.81 1.98
C ALA A 72 -12.26 11.09 2.74
N ALA A 73 -11.03 11.58 2.61
CA ALA A 73 -10.53 12.73 3.33
C ALA A 73 -10.79 14.07 2.60
N GLY A 74 -11.13 14.01 1.32
CA GLY A 74 -11.32 15.21 0.50
C GLY A 74 -10.05 15.96 0.16
N LYS A 75 -8.90 15.29 0.28
CA LYS A 75 -7.59 15.89 0.05
C LYS A 75 -6.61 14.88 -0.51
N ARG A 76 -5.75 15.31 -1.44
CA ARG A 76 -4.70 14.45 -1.99
C ARG A 76 -3.53 14.30 -1.03
N PHE A 77 -2.91 13.12 -1.05
CA PHE A 77 -1.72 12.79 -0.28
C PHE A 77 -0.56 12.57 -1.25
N TYR A 78 0.57 13.24 -0.99
CA TYR A 78 1.72 13.23 -1.89
C TYR A 78 2.98 12.62 -1.26
N GLU A 79 2.92 12.29 0.02
CA GLU A 79 4.04 11.68 0.74
C GLU A 79 3.66 10.31 1.26
N LEU A 80 4.59 9.37 1.19
CA LEU A 80 4.39 8.00 1.65
C LEU A 80 5.36 7.68 2.79
N PRO A 81 5.00 6.83 3.72
CA PRO A 81 3.66 6.24 3.87
C PRO A 81 2.63 7.25 4.38
N ILE A 82 1.37 7.01 4.07
CA ILE A 82 0.27 7.86 4.56
C ILE A 82 -0.07 7.40 5.97
N THR A 83 0.26 8.23 6.94
CA THR A 83 0.08 7.90 8.36
C THR A 83 -1.30 8.34 8.87
N PRO A 84 -1.78 7.75 9.98
CA PRO A 84 -3.02 8.23 10.61
C PRO A 84 -2.98 9.72 10.94
N ASP A 85 -1.82 10.25 11.32
CA ASP A 85 -1.66 11.66 11.64
C ASP A 85 -1.94 12.55 10.43
N GLN A 86 -1.45 12.18 9.25
CA GLN A 86 -1.71 12.93 8.01
C GLN A 86 -3.19 12.95 7.66
N ILE A 87 -3.87 11.82 7.85
CA ILE A 87 -5.30 11.70 7.59
C ILE A 87 -6.09 12.58 8.54
N ALA A 88 -5.74 12.54 9.82
CA ALA A 88 -6.40 13.36 10.84
C ALA A 88 -6.21 14.85 10.56
N MET A 89 -5.02 15.27 10.19
CA MET A 89 -4.73 16.67 9.87
C MET A 89 -5.48 17.15 8.62
N ALA A 90 -5.66 16.28 7.64
CA ALA A 90 -6.45 16.60 6.45
C ALA A 90 -7.91 16.88 6.81
N GLY A 91 -8.49 16.09 7.71
CA GLY A 91 -9.84 16.31 8.20
C GLY A 91 -10.01 17.60 8.98
N VAL A 92 -9.00 17.96 9.76
CA VAL A 92 -9.04 19.22 10.53
C VAL A 92 -8.99 20.45 9.61
N LYS A 93 -8.20 20.39 8.53
CA LYS A 93 -8.07 21.52 7.59
C LYS A 93 -9.32 21.79 6.78
N ASP A 94 -10.18 20.82 6.60
CA ASP A 94 -11.41 20.95 5.83
C ASP A 94 -12.56 21.57 6.65
N ASN A 95 -12.31 21.83 7.91
CA ASN A 95 -13.22 22.54 8.80
C ASN A 95 -12.81 24.04 8.92
#